data_51b3c3ae37aa14f0cf3be5fc5dc59464
#
_entry.id   51b3c3ae37aa14f0cf3be5fc5dc59464
#
_cell.length_a   1.000
_cell.length_b   1.000
_cell.length_c   1.000
_cell.angle_alpha   90.00
_cell.angle_beta   90.00
_cell.angle_gamma   90.00
#
_symmetry.space_group_name_H-M   'P 1'
#
loop_
_entity.id
_entity.type
_entity.pdbx_description
1 polymer ?
#
loop_
_entity_poly.entity_id
_entity_poly.type
_entity_poly.pdbx_seq_one_letter_code
_entity_poly.pdbx_strand_id
1 'polypeptide(L)'
;MMTRNNLLLCLLLCLPLAGTAQIKKRIETYSDGRIWSIQYWNELTGTKEGHWIYYDDKGGLLSEEDYKDGKLGGKKIYYSHGKVEEIAEYKQGLKDGIYAKYNNQPAPDAKHVLVFTVTYRNNREHGMGYVYDEDGKLRERQRYDNGVMVADTFVTDRGLVCINWKENADGSYTRMKHFCPYKTRATVRTAVPRPSRAGTARPRRNVAVNNSPKNRHKTVHTQPHEPQPSAPQRKPKLRVNKDGTIELE
;
A
#
# COMPACT_ATOMS: atom_id res chain seq x y z
N MET A 1 -57.11 8.51 31.74
CA MET A 1 -55.97 9.01 32.54
C MET A 1 -54.93 7.91 32.63
N MET A 2 -53.88 7.95 31.82
CA MET A 2 -52.76 6.99 31.87
C MET A 2 -51.91 7.30 33.11
N THR A 3 -51.79 6.36 34.03
CA THR A 3 -51.04 6.57 35.26
C THR A 3 -49.53 6.64 34.93
N ARG A 4 -48.78 7.48 35.66
CA ARG A 4 -47.32 7.67 35.49
C ARG A 4 -46.52 6.36 35.43
N ASN A 5 -46.99 5.29 36.07
CA ASN A 5 -46.34 3.97 36.08
C ASN A 5 -46.47 3.23 34.74
N ASN A 6 -47.59 3.41 34.01
CA ASN A 6 -47.75 2.79 32.69
C ASN A 6 -46.87 3.48 31.61
N LEU A 7 -46.60 4.78 31.76
CA LEU A 7 -45.70 5.49 30.87
C LEU A 7 -44.23 5.04 31.04
N LEU A 8 -43.81 4.76 32.27
CA LEU A 8 -42.48 4.25 32.58
C LEU A 8 -42.28 2.83 32.06
N LEU A 9 -43.32 1.98 32.14
CA LEU A 9 -43.29 0.61 31.64
C LEU A 9 -43.23 0.56 30.09
N CYS A 10 -43.92 1.45 29.40
CA CYS A 10 -43.80 1.61 27.94
C CYS A 10 -42.45 2.14 27.50
N LEU A 11 -41.81 3.02 28.27
CA LEU A 11 -40.48 3.52 27.97
C LEU A 11 -39.40 2.45 28.14
N LEU A 12 -39.56 1.52 29.10
CA LEU A 12 -38.63 0.40 29.28
C LEU A 12 -38.77 -0.68 28.19
N LEU A 13 -39.93 -0.84 27.56
CA LEU A 13 -40.18 -1.77 26.48
C LEU A 13 -39.71 -1.27 25.11
N CYS A 14 -39.41 0.03 24.97
CA CYS A 14 -38.89 0.65 23.75
C CYS A 14 -37.36 0.80 23.71
N LEU A 15 -36.61 0.26 24.69
CA LEU A 15 -35.18 0.14 24.54
C LEU A 15 -34.91 -0.84 23.38
N PRO A 16 -34.25 -0.39 22.28
CA PRO A 16 -33.84 -1.33 21.28
C PRO A 16 -32.92 -2.33 22.00
N LEU A 17 -33.27 -3.61 22.00
CA LEU A 17 -32.32 -4.68 22.26
C LEU A 17 -31.27 -4.53 21.15
N ALA A 18 -30.25 -3.74 21.42
CA ALA A 18 -29.03 -3.75 20.63
C ALA A 18 -28.45 -5.15 20.79
N GLY A 19 -28.91 -6.07 19.93
CA GLY A 19 -28.36 -7.39 19.84
C GLY A 19 -26.86 -7.22 19.59
N THR A 20 -26.04 -7.58 20.58
CA THR A 20 -24.59 -7.58 20.40
C THR A 20 -24.29 -8.56 19.25
N ALA A 21 -23.76 -8.04 18.16
CA ALA A 21 -23.36 -8.87 17.02
C ALA A 21 -22.44 -9.99 17.52
N GLN A 22 -22.90 -11.24 17.44
CA GLN A 22 -22.09 -12.41 17.81
C GLN A 22 -21.23 -12.78 16.61
N ILE A 23 -19.99 -12.31 16.61
CA ILE A 23 -19.03 -12.65 15.56
C ILE A 23 -18.40 -14.01 15.86
N LYS A 24 -18.57 -14.96 14.96
CA LYS A 24 -18.00 -16.30 15.05
C LYS A 24 -16.91 -16.53 14.02
N LYS A 25 -15.77 -17.02 14.49
CA LYS A 25 -14.67 -17.47 13.66
C LYS A 25 -14.97 -18.86 13.08
N ARG A 26 -14.78 -19.02 11.76
CA ARG A 26 -14.80 -20.32 11.07
C ARG A 26 -13.45 -20.55 10.42
N ILE A 27 -12.97 -21.77 10.48
CA ILE A 27 -11.77 -22.22 9.78
C ILE A 27 -12.21 -23.32 8.84
N GLU A 28 -11.92 -23.18 7.57
CA GLU A 28 -12.20 -24.18 6.56
C GLU A 28 -10.90 -24.76 6.02
N THR A 29 -10.92 -26.07 5.72
CA THR A 29 -9.72 -26.81 5.33
C THR A 29 -9.92 -27.48 3.98
N TYR A 30 -8.82 -27.67 3.27
CA TYR A 30 -8.74 -28.60 2.15
C TYR A 30 -8.96 -30.05 2.62
N SER A 31 -9.16 -30.97 1.68
CA SER A 31 -9.35 -32.41 1.97
C SER A 31 -8.17 -33.07 2.70
N ASP A 32 -7.00 -32.48 2.61
CA ASP A 32 -5.78 -32.94 3.29
C ASP A 32 -5.57 -32.31 4.69
N GLY A 33 -6.54 -31.52 5.17
CA GLY A 33 -6.52 -30.88 6.49
C GLY A 33 -5.79 -29.54 6.56
N ARG A 34 -5.16 -29.07 5.47
CA ARG A 34 -4.55 -27.71 5.43
C ARG A 34 -5.63 -26.66 5.42
N ILE A 35 -5.40 -25.54 6.11
CA ILE A 35 -6.34 -24.40 6.15
C ILE A 35 -6.38 -23.76 4.77
N TRP A 36 -7.59 -23.61 4.19
CA TRP A 36 -7.78 -22.80 3.01
C TRP A 36 -8.40 -21.44 3.33
N SER A 37 -9.18 -21.29 4.43
CA SER A 37 -9.65 -19.99 4.84
C SER A 37 -9.89 -19.83 6.33
N ILE A 38 -9.74 -18.60 6.81
CA ILE A 38 -10.15 -18.11 8.13
C ILE A 38 -11.19 -17.04 7.92
N GLN A 39 -12.40 -17.25 8.45
CA GLN A 39 -13.58 -16.45 8.18
C GLN A 39 -14.20 -15.96 9.48
N TYR A 40 -14.88 -14.81 9.43
CA TYR A 40 -15.64 -14.26 10.54
C TYR A 40 -17.05 -13.92 10.08
N TRP A 41 -18.05 -14.46 10.78
CA TRP A 41 -19.46 -14.34 10.44
C TRP A 41 -20.24 -13.72 11.59
N ASN A 42 -21.14 -12.82 11.28
CA ASN A 42 -22.18 -12.41 12.20
C ASN A 42 -23.28 -13.49 12.19
N GLU A 43 -23.39 -14.25 13.28
CA GLU A 43 -24.35 -15.36 13.35
C GLU A 43 -25.81 -14.93 13.35
N LEU A 44 -26.10 -13.68 13.80
CA LEU A 44 -27.45 -13.18 13.84
C LEU A 44 -27.96 -12.81 12.44
N THR A 45 -27.10 -12.23 11.61
CA THR A 45 -27.46 -11.74 10.27
C THR A 45 -27.01 -12.66 9.15
N GLY A 46 -26.13 -13.62 9.43
CA GLY A 46 -25.52 -14.48 8.42
C GLY A 46 -24.57 -13.73 7.47
N THR A 47 -24.09 -12.55 7.87
CA THR A 47 -23.23 -11.72 7.02
C THR A 47 -21.75 -11.90 7.34
N LYS A 48 -20.91 -11.66 6.33
CA LYS A 48 -19.45 -11.61 6.49
C LYS A 48 -19.05 -10.40 7.33
N GLU A 49 -18.12 -10.62 8.27
CA GLU A 49 -17.60 -9.58 9.16
C GLU A 49 -16.09 -9.73 9.38
N GLY A 50 -15.43 -8.62 9.71
CA GLY A 50 -14.04 -8.60 10.12
C GLY A 50 -13.06 -9.00 9.02
N HIS A 51 -11.93 -9.56 9.43
CA HIS A 51 -10.78 -9.83 8.57
C HIS A 51 -10.76 -11.29 8.14
N TRP A 52 -10.90 -11.54 6.83
CA TRP A 52 -10.89 -12.84 6.19
C TRP A 52 -9.52 -13.12 5.57
N ILE A 53 -9.04 -14.36 5.69
CA ILE A 53 -7.74 -14.78 5.17
C ILE A 53 -7.96 -16.03 4.32
N TYR A 54 -7.34 -16.07 3.16
CA TYR A 54 -7.37 -17.20 2.24
C TYR A 54 -5.95 -17.70 1.95
N TYR A 55 -5.79 -19.00 1.87
CA TYR A 55 -4.54 -19.68 1.59
C TYR A 55 -4.67 -20.54 0.34
N ASP A 56 -3.58 -20.72 -0.38
CA ASP A 56 -3.50 -21.65 -1.52
C ASP A 56 -3.35 -23.10 -1.05
N ASP A 57 -3.35 -24.04 -1.99
CA ASP A 57 -3.19 -25.47 -1.74
C ASP A 57 -1.81 -25.87 -1.25
N LYS A 58 -0.83 -24.98 -1.23
CA LYS A 58 0.51 -25.16 -0.68
C LYS A 58 0.67 -24.52 0.70
N GLY A 59 -0.38 -23.85 1.22
CA GLY A 59 -0.37 -23.12 2.47
C GLY A 59 0.19 -21.70 2.36
N GLY A 60 0.44 -21.21 1.13
CA GLY A 60 0.83 -19.83 0.86
C GLY A 60 -0.36 -18.87 1.03
N LEU A 61 -0.09 -17.67 1.51
CA LEU A 61 -1.11 -16.63 1.64
C LEU A 61 -1.58 -16.18 0.24
N LEU A 62 -2.90 -16.27 -0.01
CA LEU A 62 -3.51 -15.94 -1.29
C LEU A 62 -4.18 -14.56 -1.27
N SER A 63 -5.02 -14.29 -0.25
CA SER A 63 -5.62 -12.97 -0.08
C SER A 63 -6.04 -12.70 1.36
N GLU A 64 -6.13 -11.42 1.68
CA GLU A 64 -6.75 -10.89 2.88
C GLU A 64 -7.85 -9.91 2.50
N GLU A 65 -8.98 -9.96 3.19
CA GLU A 65 -10.17 -9.17 2.86
C GLU A 65 -10.83 -8.64 4.13
N ASP A 66 -11.13 -7.34 4.18
CA ASP A 66 -11.88 -6.76 5.29
C ASP A 66 -13.37 -6.63 4.91
N TYR A 67 -14.24 -7.21 5.73
CA TYR A 67 -15.69 -7.17 5.55
C TYR A 67 -16.39 -6.42 6.67
N LYS A 68 -17.48 -5.73 6.30
CA LYS A 68 -18.41 -5.09 7.21
C LYS A 68 -19.83 -5.22 6.65
N ASP A 69 -20.77 -5.70 7.46
CA ASP A 69 -22.17 -5.89 7.07
C ASP A 69 -22.31 -6.67 5.74
N GLY A 70 -21.52 -7.73 5.56
CA GLY A 70 -21.51 -8.59 4.38
C GLY A 70 -20.81 -8.01 3.14
N LYS A 71 -20.31 -6.78 3.19
CA LYS A 71 -19.66 -6.11 2.06
C LYS A 71 -18.17 -5.85 2.35
N LEU A 72 -17.35 -5.81 1.31
CA LEU A 72 -15.98 -5.33 1.43
C LEU A 72 -16.00 -3.89 1.98
N GLY A 73 -15.32 -3.66 3.09
CA GLY A 73 -15.36 -2.39 3.82
C GLY A 73 -14.06 -2.09 4.53
N GLY A 74 -12.97 -2.12 3.78
CA GLY A 74 -11.60 -1.94 4.25
C GLY A 74 -10.64 -2.30 3.14
N LYS A 75 -9.52 -2.95 3.47
CA LYS A 75 -8.54 -3.38 2.48
C LYS A 75 -8.83 -4.78 1.96
N LYS A 76 -8.57 -4.96 0.66
CA LYS A 76 -8.38 -6.26 0.04
C LYS A 76 -6.96 -6.32 -0.49
N ILE A 77 -6.22 -7.36 -0.10
CA ILE A 77 -4.82 -7.57 -0.45
C ILE A 77 -4.72 -8.92 -1.16
N TYR A 78 -4.10 -8.94 -2.32
CA TYR A 78 -3.74 -10.15 -3.04
C TYR A 78 -2.25 -10.41 -2.92
N TYR A 79 -1.92 -11.69 -2.79
CA TYR A 79 -0.55 -12.17 -2.73
C TYR A 79 -0.27 -13.12 -3.89
N SER A 80 0.95 -13.07 -4.38
CA SER A 80 1.46 -14.02 -5.36
C SER A 80 2.93 -14.27 -5.04
N HIS A 81 3.37 -15.54 -5.08
CA HIS A 81 4.73 -15.95 -4.73
C HIS A 81 5.17 -15.43 -3.33
N GLY A 82 4.25 -15.39 -2.36
CA GLY A 82 4.52 -14.95 -1.00
C GLY A 82 4.74 -13.43 -0.82
N LYS A 83 4.49 -12.63 -1.87
CA LYS A 83 4.62 -11.17 -1.85
C LYS A 83 3.28 -10.51 -2.18
N VAL A 84 3.06 -9.31 -1.70
CA VAL A 84 1.87 -8.51 -2.06
C VAL A 84 1.89 -8.22 -3.56
N GLU A 85 0.82 -8.54 -4.26
CA GLU A 85 0.65 -8.21 -5.68
C GLU A 85 -0.24 -6.99 -5.86
N GLU A 86 -1.37 -6.96 -5.16
CA GLU A 86 -2.32 -5.84 -5.26
C GLU A 86 -2.88 -5.47 -3.90
N ILE A 87 -3.11 -4.19 -3.69
CA ILE A 87 -3.88 -3.65 -2.56
C ILE A 87 -4.98 -2.77 -3.12
N ALA A 88 -6.21 -2.97 -2.65
CA ALA A 88 -7.34 -2.11 -3.00
C ALA A 88 -8.14 -1.75 -1.75
N GLU A 89 -8.55 -0.50 -1.64
CA GLU A 89 -9.44 -0.03 -0.58
C GLU A 89 -10.90 -0.05 -1.04
N TYR A 90 -11.77 -0.51 -0.16
CA TYR A 90 -13.19 -0.68 -0.43
C TYR A 90 -14.05 0.03 0.62
N LYS A 91 -15.18 0.55 0.17
CA LYS A 91 -16.23 1.09 1.02
C LYS A 91 -17.57 0.60 0.52
N GLN A 92 -18.35 -0.05 1.38
CA GLN A 92 -19.68 -0.59 1.03
C GLN A 92 -19.67 -1.50 -0.21
N GLY A 93 -18.59 -2.28 -0.42
CA GLY A 93 -18.43 -3.19 -1.54
C GLY A 93 -17.89 -2.56 -2.83
N LEU A 94 -17.70 -1.25 -2.87
CA LEU A 94 -17.15 -0.53 -4.02
C LEU A 94 -15.69 -0.17 -3.77
N LYS A 95 -14.83 -0.21 -4.80
CA LYS A 95 -13.48 0.36 -4.70
C LYS A 95 -13.61 1.86 -4.43
N ASP A 96 -13.10 2.30 -3.27
CA ASP A 96 -13.16 3.71 -2.84
C ASP A 96 -11.94 3.97 -1.95
N GLY A 97 -10.93 4.62 -2.51
CA GLY A 97 -9.64 4.83 -1.90
C GLY A 97 -8.49 4.42 -2.82
N ILE A 98 -7.38 4.02 -2.25
CA ILE A 98 -6.15 3.73 -2.98
C ILE A 98 -6.19 2.31 -3.56
N TYR A 99 -5.78 2.21 -4.83
CA TYR A 99 -5.37 0.96 -5.47
C TYR A 99 -3.87 1.02 -5.75
N ALA A 100 -3.16 -0.04 -5.42
CA ALA A 100 -1.73 -0.19 -5.66
C ALA A 100 -1.43 -1.57 -6.24
N LYS A 101 -0.58 -1.62 -7.27
CA LYS A 101 -0.11 -2.85 -7.91
C LYS A 101 1.40 -2.92 -7.87
N TYR A 102 1.92 -4.09 -7.51
CA TYR A 102 3.34 -4.37 -7.41
C TYR A 102 3.79 -5.30 -8.52
N ASN A 103 5.04 -5.14 -8.94
CA ASN A 103 5.72 -6.13 -9.78
C ASN A 103 5.97 -7.38 -8.94
N ASN A 104 5.45 -8.51 -9.40
CA ASN A 104 5.56 -9.78 -8.70
C ASN A 104 6.18 -10.85 -9.58
N GLN A 105 7.42 -10.62 -9.99
CA GLN A 105 8.16 -11.62 -10.74
C GLN A 105 8.60 -12.77 -9.83
N PRO A 106 8.51 -14.03 -10.28
CA PRO A 106 8.86 -15.21 -9.49
C PRO A 106 10.37 -15.37 -9.27
N ALA A 107 11.21 -14.54 -9.88
CA ALA A 107 12.64 -14.60 -9.73
C ALA A 107 13.07 -14.25 -8.28
N PRO A 108 13.97 -15.02 -7.66
CA PRO A 108 14.39 -14.79 -6.27
C PRO A 108 15.05 -13.42 -6.06
N ASP A 109 15.70 -12.87 -7.10
CA ASP A 109 16.39 -11.58 -7.08
C ASP A 109 15.51 -10.42 -7.58
N ALA A 110 14.27 -10.70 -8.01
CA ALA A 110 13.37 -9.66 -8.48
C ALA A 110 12.99 -8.70 -7.35
N LYS A 111 13.24 -7.41 -7.58
CA LYS A 111 12.81 -6.36 -6.67
C LYS A 111 11.29 -6.36 -6.60
N HIS A 112 10.75 -6.36 -5.40
CA HIS A 112 9.32 -6.14 -5.16
C HIS A 112 9.05 -4.64 -5.19
N VAL A 113 8.61 -4.11 -6.32
CA VAL A 113 8.48 -2.66 -6.58
C VAL A 113 7.03 -2.32 -6.87
N LEU A 114 6.58 -1.19 -6.37
CA LEU A 114 5.31 -0.59 -6.78
C LEU A 114 5.41 -0.18 -8.25
N VAL A 115 4.52 -0.69 -9.10
CA VAL A 115 4.51 -0.37 -10.54
C VAL A 115 3.37 0.56 -10.94
N PHE A 116 2.29 0.54 -10.19
CA PHE A 116 1.13 1.39 -10.46
C PHE A 116 0.36 1.71 -9.18
N THR A 117 -0.15 2.93 -9.09
CA THR A 117 -1.13 3.30 -8.09
C THR A 117 -2.11 4.33 -8.64
N VAL A 118 -3.36 4.27 -8.19
CA VAL A 118 -4.41 5.21 -8.55
C VAL A 118 -5.45 5.29 -7.44
N THR A 119 -6.15 6.40 -7.34
CA THR A 119 -7.28 6.55 -6.43
C THR A 119 -8.57 6.15 -7.12
N TYR A 120 -9.44 5.44 -6.42
CA TYR A 120 -10.80 5.10 -6.85
C TYR A 120 -11.84 5.87 -6.06
N ARG A 121 -12.96 6.16 -6.69
CA ARG A 121 -14.20 6.64 -6.07
C ARG A 121 -15.38 5.88 -6.69
N ASN A 122 -16.11 5.13 -5.88
CA ASN A 122 -17.26 4.34 -6.34
C ASN A 122 -16.96 3.48 -7.58
N ASN A 123 -15.90 2.64 -7.54
CA ASN A 123 -15.42 1.77 -8.62
C ASN A 123 -14.87 2.49 -9.87
N ARG A 124 -14.66 3.80 -9.85
CA ARG A 124 -14.11 4.55 -10.98
C ARG A 124 -12.81 5.21 -10.55
N GLU A 125 -11.82 5.21 -11.44
CA GLU A 125 -10.57 5.96 -11.23
C GLU A 125 -10.91 7.44 -11.07
N HIS A 126 -10.34 8.06 -10.04
CA HIS A 126 -10.57 9.48 -9.75
C HIS A 126 -9.36 10.07 -9.04
N GLY A 127 -8.88 11.23 -9.52
CA GLY A 127 -7.70 11.87 -8.95
C GLY A 127 -6.41 11.46 -9.66
N MET A 128 -5.33 11.30 -8.91
CA MET A 128 -4.01 11.03 -9.49
C MET A 128 -3.70 9.54 -9.53
N GLY A 129 -3.11 9.12 -10.64
CA GLY A 129 -2.45 7.83 -10.82
C GLY A 129 -0.96 8.03 -11.09
N TYR A 130 -0.15 7.04 -10.74
CA TYR A 130 1.30 7.06 -10.89
C TYR A 130 1.78 5.72 -11.44
N VAL A 131 2.66 5.77 -12.44
CA VAL A 131 3.30 4.59 -13.04
C VAL A 131 4.79 4.67 -12.75
N TYR A 132 5.35 3.55 -12.30
CA TYR A 132 6.76 3.42 -11.96
C TYR A 132 7.43 2.37 -12.85
N ASP A 133 8.74 2.49 -13.05
CA ASP A 133 9.52 1.47 -13.73
C ASP A 133 9.96 0.33 -12.77
N GLU A 134 10.70 -0.64 -13.32
CA GLU A 134 11.21 -1.79 -12.57
C GLU A 134 12.19 -1.43 -11.44
N ASP A 135 12.75 -0.22 -11.49
CA ASP A 135 13.60 0.31 -10.42
C ASP A 135 12.83 1.13 -9.38
N GLY A 136 11.51 1.28 -9.54
CA GLY A 136 10.65 2.08 -8.68
C GLY A 136 10.72 3.59 -8.97
N LYS A 137 11.31 3.99 -10.09
CA LYS A 137 11.40 5.39 -10.50
C LYS A 137 10.10 5.81 -11.19
N LEU A 138 9.56 6.95 -10.80
CA LEU A 138 8.35 7.51 -11.41
C LEU A 138 8.56 7.78 -12.90
N ARG A 139 7.70 7.20 -13.72
CA ARG A 139 7.68 7.33 -15.19
C ARG A 139 6.56 8.21 -15.68
N GLU A 140 5.39 8.12 -15.02
CA GLU A 140 4.19 8.72 -15.55
C GLU A 140 3.27 9.17 -14.42
N ARG A 141 2.59 10.30 -14.61
CA ARG A 141 1.52 10.81 -13.74
C ARG A 141 0.27 10.94 -14.58
N GLN A 142 -0.77 10.27 -14.15
CA GLN A 142 -2.06 10.27 -14.80
C GLN A 142 -3.07 11.01 -13.94
N ARG A 143 -4.00 11.74 -14.54
CA ARG A 143 -5.13 12.32 -13.84
C ARG A 143 -6.43 11.79 -14.41
N TYR A 144 -7.24 11.26 -13.52
CA TYR A 144 -8.52 10.68 -13.83
C TYR A 144 -9.67 11.53 -13.29
N ASP A 145 -10.74 11.60 -14.05
CA ASP A 145 -12.02 12.12 -13.58
C ASP A 145 -13.12 11.15 -13.94
N ASN A 146 -13.71 10.54 -12.90
CA ASN A 146 -14.85 9.63 -13.00
C ASN A 146 -14.65 8.48 -14.01
N GLY A 147 -13.46 7.87 -14.01
CA GLY A 147 -13.06 6.75 -14.88
C GLY A 147 -12.44 7.16 -16.21
N VAL A 148 -12.37 8.46 -16.49
CA VAL A 148 -11.77 8.97 -17.74
C VAL A 148 -10.41 9.61 -17.44
N MET A 149 -9.38 9.20 -18.16
CA MET A 149 -8.05 9.83 -18.07
C MET A 149 -8.09 11.18 -18.78
N VAL A 150 -7.99 12.28 -18.01
CA VAL A 150 -8.08 13.66 -18.52
C VAL A 150 -6.72 14.31 -18.72
N ALA A 151 -5.67 13.79 -18.12
CA ALA A 151 -4.31 14.26 -18.34
C ALA A 151 -3.30 13.15 -18.11
N ASP A 152 -2.18 13.22 -18.79
CA ASP A 152 -1.05 12.34 -18.67
C ASP A 152 0.26 13.12 -18.75
N THR A 153 1.24 12.77 -17.93
CA THR A 153 2.53 13.43 -17.86
C THR A 153 3.66 12.42 -17.77
N PHE A 154 4.41 12.29 -18.85
CA PHE A 154 5.59 11.45 -18.90
C PHE A 154 6.81 12.16 -18.33
N VAL A 155 7.53 11.48 -17.47
CA VAL A 155 8.80 11.92 -16.90
C VAL A 155 9.92 11.44 -17.80
N THR A 156 10.71 12.35 -18.35
CA THR A 156 11.86 12.05 -19.21
C THR A 156 13.14 12.64 -18.64
N ASP A 157 14.28 12.24 -19.13
CA ASP A 157 15.58 12.79 -18.68
C ASP A 157 15.75 14.29 -18.99
N ARG A 158 15.02 14.80 -19.97
CA ARG A 158 15.11 16.18 -20.45
C ARG A 158 14.04 17.12 -19.88
N GLY A 159 12.95 16.57 -19.34
CA GLY A 159 11.81 17.33 -18.88
C GLY A 159 10.54 16.49 -18.80
N LEU A 160 9.42 17.18 -18.70
CA LEU A 160 8.09 16.58 -18.64
C LEU A 160 7.40 16.71 -19.99
N VAL A 161 6.77 15.65 -20.46
CA VAL A 161 5.87 15.65 -21.62
C VAL A 161 4.45 15.55 -21.10
N CYS A 162 3.73 16.67 -21.12
CA CYS A 162 2.34 16.75 -20.66
C CYS A 162 1.40 16.54 -21.83
N ILE A 163 0.41 15.66 -21.64
CA ILE A 163 -0.69 15.41 -22.56
C ILE A 163 -1.98 15.76 -21.84
N ASN A 164 -2.76 16.66 -22.42
CA ASN A 164 -4.09 17.01 -21.94
C ASN A 164 -5.11 16.72 -23.03
N TRP A 165 -6.28 16.28 -22.62
CA TRP A 165 -7.40 16.09 -23.52
C TRP A 165 -8.39 17.23 -23.31
N LYS A 166 -8.68 17.96 -24.38
CA LYS A 166 -9.65 19.06 -24.37
C LYS A 166 -10.91 18.60 -25.10
N GLU A 167 -12.04 18.66 -24.43
CA GLU A 167 -13.33 18.43 -25.05
C GLU A 167 -13.68 19.60 -25.97
N ASN A 168 -14.11 19.29 -27.18
CA ASN A 168 -14.56 20.22 -28.19
C ASN A 168 -16.07 20.44 -28.10
N ALA A 169 -16.60 21.45 -28.77
CA ALA A 169 -18.02 21.77 -28.76
C ALA A 169 -18.91 20.65 -29.38
N ASP A 170 -18.34 19.76 -30.20
CA ASP A 170 -19.01 18.62 -30.83
C ASP A 170 -18.92 17.34 -30.01
N GLY A 171 -18.37 17.41 -28.78
CA GLY A 171 -18.16 16.24 -27.90
C GLY A 171 -16.92 15.41 -28.25
N SER A 172 -16.18 15.75 -29.30
CA SER A 172 -14.90 15.14 -29.58
C SER A 172 -13.78 15.64 -28.65
N TYR A 173 -12.67 14.90 -28.57
CA TYR A 173 -11.52 15.29 -27.73
C TYR A 173 -10.29 15.60 -28.57
N THR A 174 -9.70 16.76 -28.35
CA THR A 174 -8.41 17.15 -28.92
C THR A 174 -7.28 16.84 -27.96
N ARG A 175 -6.28 16.09 -28.42
CA ARG A 175 -5.06 15.80 -27.69
C ARG A 175 -4.07 16.95 -27.82
N MET A 176 -3.75 17.61 -26.71
CA MET A 176 -2.72 18.65 -26.65
C MET A 176 -1.46 18.09 -25.99
N LYS A 177 -0.32 18.26 -26.67
CA LYS A 177 0.99 17.86 -26.15
C LYS A 177 1.85 19.07 -25.88
N HIS A 178 2.43 19.15 -24.70
CA HIS A 178 3.34 20.21 -24.27
C HIS A 178 4.60 19.62 -23.65
N PHE A 179 5.77 20.17 -23.97
CA PHE A 179 7.04 19.77 -23.39
C PHE A 179 7.54 20.88 -22.46
N CYS A 180 7.78 20.53 -21.19
CA CYS A 180 8.35 21.41 -20.17
C CYS A 180 9.76 20.91 -19.83
N PRO A 181 10.84 21.54 -20.35
CA PRO A 181 12.20 21.15 -20.02
C PRO A 181 12.48 21.40 -18.52
N TYR A 182 13.31 20.55 -17.90
CA TYR A 182 13.80 20.89 -16.59
C TYR A 182 14.65 22.16 -16.66
N LYS A 183 14.42 23.09 -15.74
CA LYS A 183 15.28 24.26 -15.60
C LYS A 183 16.67 23.73 -15.23
N THR A 184 17.61 23.76 -16.17
CA THR A 184 19.03 23.61 -15.87
C THR A 184 19.37 24.67 -14.83
N ARG A 185 19.77 24.25 -13.65
CA ARG A 185 20.33 25.16 -12.64
C ARG A 185 21.49 25.87 -13.36
N ALA A 186 21.29 27.13 -13.72
CA ALA A 186 22.39 27.96 -14.19
C ALA A 186 23.50 27.81 -13.16
N THR A 187 24.61 27.23 -13.56
CA THR A 187 25.82 27.20 -12.74
C THR A 187 26.11 28.65 -12.39
N VAL A 188 25.74 29.06 -11.20
CA VAL A 188 26.25 30.30 -10.62
C VAL A 188 27.74 30.07 -10.57
N ARG A 189 28.47 30.65 -11.54
CA ARG A 189 29.91 30.79 -11.46
C ARG A 189 30.16 31.68 -10.24
N THR A 190 30.26 31.03 -9.09
CA THR A 190 30.90 31.65 -7.93
C THR A 190 32.33 31.92 -8.35
N ALA A 191 32.62 33.17 -8.58
CA ALA A 191 33.98 33.66 -8.71
C ALA A 191 34.73 33.17 -7.47
N VAL A 192 35.60 32.21 -7.68
CA VAL A 192 36.51 31.72 -6.63
C VAL A 192 37.38 32.91 -6.25
N PRO A 193 37.34 33.41 -5.01
CA PRO A 193 38.31 34.41 -4.57
C PRO A 193 39.70 33.77 -4.61
N ARG A 194 40.62 34.41 -5.27
CA ARG A 194 42.05 34.03 -5.29
C ARG A 194 42.55 33.93 -3.86
N PRO A 195 43.19 32.82 -3.43
CA PRO A 195 43.74 32.75 -2.10
C PRO A 195 44.96 33.67 -1.99
N SER A 196 44.92 34.60 -1.06
CA SER A 196 46.05 35.37 -0.61
C SER A 196 47.08 34.43 0.05
N ARG A 197 48.32 34.58 -0.39
CA ARG A 197 49.51 33.85 0.01
C ARG A 197 49.94 34.29 1.40
N ALA A 198 49.84 33.43 2.41
CA ALA A 198 50.66 33.54 3.62
C ALA A 198 50.65 32.23 4.46
N GLY A 199 51.87 31.79 4.81
CA GLY A 199 52.11 31.09 6.08
C GLY A 199 52.29 29.58 6.03
N THR A 200 53.55 29.16 5.91
CA THR A 200 54.07 27.84 6.19
C THR A 200 53.86 27.39 7.61
N ALA A 201 53.31 26.17 7.83
CA ALA A 201 53.55 25.36 9.02
C ALA A 201 53.48 23.86 8.68
N ARG A 202 54.52 23.15 9.10
CA ARG A 202 54.81 21.73 8.88
C ARG A 202 53.91 20.79 9.70
N PRO A 203 53.69 19.55 9.26
CA PRO A 203 52.81 18.61 9.89
C PRO A 203 53.48 17.79 11.00
N ARG A 204 52.72 17.49 12.06
CA ARG A 204 53.07 16.48 13.06
C ARG A 204 52.42 15.13 12.68
N ARG A 205 53.28 14.15 12.62
CA ARG A 205 53.05 12.72 12.49
C ARG A 205 52.38 12.20 13.75
N ASN A 206 51.29 11.43 13.66
CA ASN A 206 50.92 10.48 14.70
C ASN A 206 50.50 9.13 14.12
N VAL A 207 51.03 8.17 14.77
CA VAL A 207 51.23 6.75 14.62
C VAL A 207 49.90 5.98 14.67
N ALA A 208 49.80 4.94 13.83
CA ALA A 208 48.78 3.93 13.81
C ALA A 208 48.90 2.98 15.01
N VAL A 209 47.77 2.59 15.58
CA VAL A 209 47.71 1.40 16.45
C VAL A 209 46.62 0.48 15.89
N ASN A 210 47.07 -0.68 15.43
CA ASN A 210 46.32 -1.85 15.05
C ASN A 210 45.79 -2.55 16.31
N ASN A 211 44.50 -2.89 16.35
CA ASN A 211 44.02 -3.99 17.18
C ASN A 211 42.84 -4.69 16.53
N SER A 212 43.06 -5.86 16.00
CA SER A 212 42.07 -6.88 15.69
C SER A 212 41.84 -7.74 16.92
N PRO A 213 40.62 -8.19 17.17
CA PRO A 213 40.42 -9.39 17.99
C PRO A 213 39.85 -10.58 17.19
N LYS A 214 40.42 -11.69 17.54
CA LYS A 214 40.30 -13.04 17.03
C LYS A 214 38.87 -13.65 17.14
N ASN A 215 38.52 -14.37 16.09
CA ASN A 215 37.44 -15.38 16.04
C ASN A 215 37.58 -16.44 17.15
N ARG A 216 36.46 -16.71 17.79
CA ARG A 216 36.26 -17.94 18.57
C ARG A 216 34.95 -18.63 18.10
N HIS A 217 35.12 -19.72 17.38
CA HIS A 217 34.04 -20.66 17.06
C HIS A 217 33.46 -21.26 18.36
N LYS A 218 32.14 -21.21 18.51
CA LYS A 218 31.40 -22.11 19.40
C LYS A 218 30.38 -22.84 18.55
N THR A 219 30.57 -24.13 18.44
CA THR A 219 29.62 -25.14 17.95
C THR A 219 28.43 -25.18 18.89
N VAL A 220 27.22 -24.93 18.39
CA VAL A 220 25.99 -25.15 19.12
C VAL A 220 25.19 -26.26 18.44
N HIS A 221 24.92 -27.29 19.19
CA HIS A 221 24.07 -28.44 18.87
C HIS A 221 22.65 -27.96 18.53
N THR A 222 22.17 -28.26 17.33
CA THR A 222 20.79 -27.97 16.90
C THR A 222 19.91 -29.16 17.19
N GLN A 223 18.95 -29.02 18.10
CA GLN A 223 17.76 -29.88 18.18
C GLN A 223 16.75 -29.44 17.12
N PRO A 224 15.92 -30.33 16.55
CA PRO A 224 14.90 -29.99 15.58
C PRO A 224 13.79 -29.18 16.26
N HIS A 225 13.62 -27.92 15.83
CA HIS A 225 12.50 -27.07 16.24
C HIS A 225 11.24 -27.45 15.45
N GLU A 226 10.21 -27.82 16.17
CA GLU A 226 8.82 -27.82 15.71
C GLU A 226 8.43 -26.42 15.20
N PRO A 227 7.75 -26.28 14.05
CA PRO A 227 7.39 -24.97 13.53
C PRO A 227 6.35 -24.31 14.43
N GLN A 228 6.78 -23.30 15.18
CA GLN A 228 5.85 -22.39 15.85
C GLN A 228 5.03 -21.62 14.81
N PRO A 229 3.72 -21.39 15.05
CA PRO A 229 2.93 -20.55 14.19
C PRO A 229 3.53 -19.13 14.15
N SER A 230 3.85 -18.66 12.95
CA SER A 230 4.39 -17.34 12.72
C SER A 230 3.49 -16.29 13.36
N ALA A 231 4.08 -15.35 14.09
CA ALA A 231 3.39 -14.21 14.67
C ALA A 231 2.57 -13.48 13.58
N PRO A 232 1.39 -12.91 13.90
CA PRO A 232 0.56 -12.22 12.92
C PRO A 232 1.37 -11.11 12.28
N GLN A 233 1.61 -11.25 10.96
CA GLN A 233 2.30 -10.23 10.18
C GLN A 233 1.47 -8.94 10.27
N ARG A 234 2.14 -7.82 10.56
CA ARG A 234 1.48 -6.52 10.60
C ARG A 234 0.91 -6.23 9.21
N LYS A 235 -0.37 -5.81 9.16
CA LYS A 235 -1.01 -5.37 7.92
C LYS A 235 -0.14 -4.28 7.26
N PRO A 236 0.17 -4.40 5.97
CA PRO A 236 0.91 -3.36 5.27
C PRO A 236 0.14 -2.04 5.31
N LYS A 237 0.82 -0.98 5.66
CA LYS A 237 0.27 0.38 5.69
C LYS A 237 0.73 1.14 4.47
N LEU A 238 -0.20 1.77 3.78
CA LEU A 238 0.12 2.70 2.70
C LEU A 238 0.32 4.09 3.30
N ARG A 239 1.46 4.70 3.01
CA ARG A 239 1.78 6.06 3.37
C ARG A 239 1.85 6.92 2.11
N VAL A 240 1.14 8.04 2.13
CA VAL A 240 1.21 9.04 1.06
C VAL A 240 2.21 10.12 1.49
N ASN A 241 3.27 10.27 0.72
CA ASN A 241 4.29 11.30 0.94
C ASN A 241 3.77 12.68 0.49
N LYS A 242 4.46 13.76 0.89
CA LYS A 242 4.09 15.14 0.52
C LYS A 242 4.13 15.42 -0.98
N ASP A 243 4.91 14.67 -1.73
CA ASP A 243 4.99 14.73 -3.21
C ASP A 243 3.92 13.90 -3.92
N GLY A 244 3.03 13.22 -3.16
CA GLY A 244 1.97 12.36 -3.67
C GLY A 244 2.41 10.93 -3.99
N THR A 245 3.67 10.56 -3.72
CA THR A 245 4.12 9.16 -3.84
C THR A 245 3.56 8.31 -2.71
N ILE A 246 3.36 7.02 -2.96
CA ILE A 246 2.80 6.08 -2.01
C ILE A 246 3.84 5.01 -1.69
N GLU A 247 4.08 4.78 -0.40
CA GLU A 247 5.00 3.76 0.11
C GLU A 247 4.25 2.74 0.95
N LEU A 248 4.75 1.51 0.97
CA LEU A 248 4.28 0.42 1.81
C LEU A 248 5.18 0.35 3.06
N GLU A 249 4.58 0.48 4.26
CA GLU A 249 5.24 0.30 5.55
C GLU A 249 4.95 -1.08 6.16
#